data_4f2de143a074989dc69ca310f98d7579
#
_entry.id   4f2de143a074989dc69ca310f98d7579
#
_cell.length_a   1.000
_cell.length_b   1.000
_cell.length_c   1.000
_cell.angle_alpha   90.00
_cell.angle_beta   90.00
_cell.angle_gamma   90.00
#
_symmetry.space_group_name_H-M   'P 1'
#
loop_
_entity.id
_entity.type
_entity.pdbx_description
1 polymer ?
#
loop_
_entity_poly.entity_id
_entity_poly.type
_entity_poly.pdbx_seq_one_letter_code
_entity_poly.pdbx_strand_id
1 'polypeptide(L)'
;MPSDAPADGLGAATGCIRPPSVENTVEDASPPDRLIRPIGPMVPSSAVVTDLHAHTNRSDGSHPPAELVDIAAAREVGVLAITDHDTLAGVDEALARGRATGVRVIPGIELSIKVPHGSMHLLGYFADPAPTPLVGMIAGFAATRAERAEEMVERLHGLGLPLDWQDVLDGAAGAPLGRPHIAEALIRGGHVSTRKQAFDLYLADGRPAYVGSDGLDTEDGVRLVLESGGAPVLAHPETLKLDDAHLDPFVGRLARAGLVGIEVHRPEHMPDQFARFGALARRWDLIASGGSDYHRPTSPHHPGATGDPPLPADTADRLLAAVLR
;
A
#
# COMPACT_ATOMS: atom_id res chain seq x y z
N MET A 1 -4.03 -77.31 -21.29
CA MET A 1 -4.84 -78.30 -22.07
C MET A 1 -6.14 -78.50 -21.34
N PRO A 2 -7.24 -78.69 -22.02
CA PRO A 2 -8.05 -77.70 -22.79
C PRO A 2 -9.47 -77.63 -22.21
N SER A 3 -10.26 -76.85 -22.70
CA SER A 3 -11.43 -76.95 -23.64
C SER A 3 -12.55 -76.09 -23.07
N ASP A 4 -13.13 -75.37 -23.77
CA ASP A 4 -14.08 -75.31 -24.88
C ASP A 4 -15.20 -74.33 -24.53
N ALA A 5 -15.41 -73.46 -25.46
CA ALA A 5 -16.63 -72.69 -25.60
C ALA A 5 -17.81 -73.63 -26.04
N PRO A 6 -19.08 -73.17 -26.05
CA PRO A 6 -19.51 -72.42 -27.18
C PRO A 6 -20.52 -71.27 -26.96
N ALA A 7 -20.73 -70.59 -28.06
CA ALA A 7 -21.61 -69.50 -28.36
C ALA A 7 -23.11 -69.84 -28.31
N ASP A 8 -23.87 -68.74 -28.22
CA ASP A 8 -25.11 -68.37 -28.97
C ASP A 8 -25.68 -67.12 -28.27
N GLY A 9 -25.90 -65.98 -28.88
CA GLY A 9 -26.54 -65.68 -30.14
C GLY A 9 -27.90 -65.06 -29.87
N LEU A 10 -28.05 -63.73 -30.24
CA LEU A 10 -29.29 -63.00 -30.52
C LEU A 10 -29.16 -61.60 -29.90
N GLY A 11 -28.91 -60.53 -30.56
CA GLY A 11 -29.68 -59.93 -31.63
C GLY A 11 -30.69 -58.98 -31.07
N ALA A 12 -30.42 -57.67 -31.02
CA ALA A 12 -31.39 -56.73 -31.53
C ALA A 12 -31.13 -55.26 -31.08
N ALA A 13 -31.14 -54.40 -32.06
CA ALA A 13 -31.64 -53.04 -32.09
C ALA A 13 -30.85 -51.96 -31.35
N THR A 14 -29.99 -51.37 -32.11
CA THR A 14 -29.50 -49.98 -31.99
C THR A 14 -30.63 -48.97 -32.09
N GLY A 15 -31.01 -48.40 -30.97
CA GLY A 15 -31.79 -47.19 -30.90
C GLY A 15 -30.84 -46.00 -30.61
N CYS A 16 -30.40 -45.33 -31.66
CA CYS A 16 -29.63 -44.12 -31.56
C CYS A 16 -30.58 -42.97 -31.09
N ILE A 17 -30.58 -42.65 -29.82
CA ILE A 17 -31.25 -41.44 -29.33
C ILE A 17 -30.26 -40.29 -29.44
N ARG A 18 -30.49 -39.40 -30.42
CA ARG A 18 -29.84 -38.12 -30.55
C ARG A 18 -30.23 -37.26 -29.33
N PRO A 19 -29.28 -36.64 -28.59
CA PRO A 19 -29.63 -35.58 -27.65
C PRO A 19 -30.12 -34.35 -28.43
N PRO A 20 -31.05 -33.54 -27.80
CA PRO A 20 -31.56 -32.35 -28.43
C PRO A 20 -30.42 -31.31 -28.55
N SER A 21 -30.34 -30.68 -29.70
CA SER A 21 -29.50 -29.53 -30.00
C SER A 21 -29.93 -28.37 -29.10
N VAL A 22 -29.07 -28.04 -28.09
CA VAL A 22 -29.17 -26.78 -27.37
C VAL A 22 -28.62 -25.69 -28.30
N GLU A 23 -29.51 -24.89 -28.85
CA GLU A 23 -29.15 -23.63 -29.47
C GLU A 23 -28.57 -22.72 -28.38
N ASN A 24 -27.24 -22.60 -28.32
CA ASN A 24 -26.56 -21.54 -27.58
C ASN A 24 -26.83 -20.22 -28.32
N THR A 25 -27.87 -19.52 -27.94
CA THR A 25 -27.93 -18.07 -28.13
C THR A 25 -26.92 -17.44 -27.20
N VAL A 26 -25.74 -17.17 -27.75
CA VAL A 26 -24.79 -16.25 -27.11
C VAL A 26 -25.44 -14.87 -27.17
N GLU A 27 -26.13 -14.49 -26.11
CA GLU A 27 -26.43 -13.10 -25.87
C GLU A 27 -25.08 -12.37 -25.68
N ASP A 28 -24.81 -11.52 -26.65
CA ASP A 28 -23.71 -10.54 -26.61
C ASP A 28 -23.96 -9.58 -25.46
N ALA A 29 -23.53 -9.99 -24.28
CA ALA A 29 -23.50 -9.13 -23.11
C ALA A 29 -22.27 -8.24 -23.25
N SER A 30 -22.43 -7.14 -23.97
CA SER A 30 -21.52 -6.00 -23.87
C SER A 30 -21.31 -5.68 -22.37
N PRO A 31 -20.08 -5.50 -21.90
CA PRO A 31 -19.84 -5.15 -20.51
C PRO A 31 -20.61 -3.85 -20.19
N PRO A 32 -21.23 -3.75 -19.00
CA PRO A 32 -21.96 -2.55 -18.63
C PRO A 32 -21.00 -1.36 -18.71
N ASP A 33 -21.43 -0.37 -19.47
CA ASP A 33 -20.78 0.93 -19.60
C ASP A 33 -20.62 1.51 -18.19
N ARG A 34 -19.47 1.25 -17.55
CA ARG A 34 -19.12 1.84 -16.27
C ARG A 34 -18.82 3.31 -16.53
N LEU A 35 -19.87 4.10 -16.59
CA LEU A 35 -19.78 5.54 -16.50
C LEU A 35 -18.99 5.85 -15.22
N ILE A 36 -17.71 6.21 -15.41
CA ILE A 36 -16.89 6.85 -14.39
C ILE A 36 -17.64 8.13 -14.03
N ARG A 37 -18.44 8.06 -12.97
CA ARG A 37 -19.08 9.27 -12.44
C ARG A 37 -17.96 10.15 -11.91
N PRO A 38 -17.86 11.40 -12.33
CA PRO A 38 -16.86 12.33 -11.80
C PRO A 38 -17.02 12.39 -10.28
N ILE A 39 -15.91 12.16 -9.58
CA ILE A 39 -15.80 12.20 -8.13
C ILE A 39 -16.04 13.66 -7.70
N GLY A 40 -17.27 13.96 -7.27
CA GLY A 40 -17.68 15.20 -6.62
C GLY A 40 -17.39 16.52 -7.35
N PRO A 41 -18.03 17.63 -6.94
CA PRO A 41 -17.76 18.95 -7.51
C PRO A 41 -16.32 19.37 -7.22
N MET A 42 -15.61 19.83 -8.26
CA MET A 42 -14.29 20.48 -8.13
C MET A 42 -14.41 21.70 -7.21
N VAL A 43 -13.77 21.62 -6.03
CA VAL A 43 -13.58 22.79 -5.17
C VAL A 43 -12.48 23.68 -5.81
N PRO A 44 -12.61 25.01 -5.81
CA PRO A 44 -11.60 25.88 -6.44
C PRO A 44 -10.22 25.70 -5.79
N SER A 45 -9.20 25.54 -6.61
CA SER A 45 -7.85 25.04 -6.34
C SER A 45 -6.97 25.85 -5.37
N SER A 46 -7.38 27.00 -4.86
CA SER A 46 -6.43 27.91 -4.18
C SER A 46 -6.46 27.92 -2.65
N ALA A 47 -7.22 27.02 -2.01
CA ALA A 47 -7.34 26.95 -0.54
C ALA A 47 -7.53 25.55 0.04
N VAL A 48 -7.45 24.48 -0.76
CA VAL A 48 -7.72 23.11 -0.28
C VAL A 48 -6.44 22.49 0.27
N VAL A 49 -6.41 22.20 1.56
CA VAL A 49 -5.31 21.44 2.17
C VAL A 49 -5.38 20.00 1.66
N THR A 50 -4.27 19.52 1.13
CA THR A 50 -4.13 18.17 0.55
C THR A 50 -3.10 17.38 1.34
N ASP A 51 -3.44 16.16 1.72
CA ASP A 51 -2.55 15.22 2.40
C ASP A 51 -2.63 13.85 1.69
N LEU A 52 -1.54 13.42 1.08
CA LEU A 52 -1.53 12.21 0.28
C LEU A 52 -0.80 11.03 0.96
N HIS A 53 -0.50 11.14 2.26
CA HIS A 53 0.17 10.06 2.99
C HIS A 53 -0.32 10.01 4.44
N ALA A 54 -1.21 9.06 4.74
CA ALA A 54 -1.75 8.88 6.09
C ALA A 54 -2.19 7.43 6.33
N HIS A 55 -2.05 6.96 7.58
CA HIS A 55 -2.26 5.58 8.00
C HIS A 55 -3.41 5.44 8.98
N THR A 56 -4.13 4.32 8.85
CA THR A 56 -5.23 3.94 9.74
C THR A 56 -4.85 2.70 10.56
N ASN A 57 -5.76 2.28 11.44
CA ASN A 57 -5.61 1.04 12.19
C ASN A 57 -5.80 -0.23 11.32
N ARG A 58 -5.92 -0.07 10.01
CA ARG A 58 -5.85 -1.20 9.08
C ARG A 58 -4.41 -1.59 8.76
N SER A 59 -3.45 -0.75 9.14
CA SER A 59 -2.01 -1.07 9.18
C SER A 59 -1.42 -0.77 10.55
N ASP A 60 -0.71 0.32 10.73
CA ASP A 60 -0.01 0.67 11.97
C ASP A 60 -0.36 2.07 12.50
N GLY A 61 -1.36 2.71 11.93
CA GLY A 61 -2.02 3.87 12.47
C GLY A 61 -2.90 3.53 13.68
N SER A 62 -3.32 4.53 14.44
CA SER A 62 -4.11 4.33 15.66
C SER A 62 -5.61 4.55 15.49
N HIS A 63 -6.04 5.24 14.43
CA HIS A 63 -7.43 5.60 14.21
C HIS A 63 -8.10 4.70 13.19
N PRO A 64 -9.36 4.30 13.40
CA PRO A 64 -10.20 3.74 12.33
C PRO A 64 -10.25 4.67 11.11
N PRO A 65 -10.45 4.15 9.90
CA PRO A 65 -10.48 4.96 8.68
C PRO A 65 -11.48 6.12 8.73
N ALA A 66 -12.69 5.88 9.23
CA ALA A 66 -13.71 6.93 9.38
C ALA A 66 -13.28 8.04 10.35
N GLU A 67 -12.65 7.68 11.47
CA GLU A 67 -12.16 8.63 12.46
C GLU A 67 -11.01 9.49 11.90
N LEU A 68 -10.09 8.88 11.14
CA LEU A 68 -9.03 9.64 10.47
C LEU A 68 -9.59 10.68 9.49
N VAL A 69 -10.64 10.33 8.74
CA VAL A 69 -11.33 11.29 7.86
C VAL A 69 -11.97 12.41 8.67
N ASP A 70 -12.57 12.12 9.84
CA ASP A 70 -13.13 13.15 10.72
C ASP A 70 -12.05 14.09 11.26
N ILE A 71 -10.91 13.54 11.67
CA ILE A 71 -9.76 14.33 12.13
C ILE A 71 -9.25 15.24 11.00
N ALA A 72 -9.16 14.73 9.77
CA ALA A 72 -8.78 15.49 8.60
C ALA A 72 -9.78 16.63 8.31
N ALA A 73 -11.08 16.32 8.32
CA ALA A 73 -12.16 17.31 8.13
C ALA A 73 -12.09 18.43 9.18
N ALA A 74 -11.89 18.09 10.47
CA ALA A 74 -11.75 19.05 11.56
C ALA A 74 -10.50 19.95 11.42
N ARG A 75 -9.55 19.58 10.56
CA ARG A 75 -8.34 20.33 10.22
C ARG A 75 -8.38 20.97 8.83
N GLU A 76 -9.58 21.06 8.24
CA GLU A 76 -9.82 21.68 6.95
C GLU A 76 -9.05 20.99 5.78
N VAL A 77 -8.66 19.72 5.97
CA VAL A 77 -8.11 18.89 4.89
C VAL A 77 -9.23 18.54 3.92
N GLY A 78 -9.14 19.02 2.70
CA GLY A 78 -10.15 18.78 1.66
C GLY A 78 -9.85 17.57 0.77
N VAL A 79 -8.58 17.14 0.70
CA VAL A 79 -8.14 15.93 -0.02
C VAL A 79 -7.25 15.10 0.89
N LEU A 80 -7.61 13.84 1.12
CA LEU A 80 -6.88 12.90 1.96
C LEU A 80 -6.67 11.58 1.21
N ALA A 81 -5.44 11.07 1.11
CA ALA A 81 -5.21 9.69 0.70
C ALA A 81 -5.11 8.78 1.92
N ILE A 82 -5.69 7.58 1.81
CA ILE A 82 -5.49 6.49 2.75
C ILE A 82 -4.45 5.56 2.15
N THR A 83 -3.31 5.44 2.81
CA THR A 83 -2.13 4.76 2.27
C THR A 83 -1.59 3.71 3.25
N ASP A 84 -2.47 2.91 3.81
CA ASP A 84 -2.11 1.84 4.75
C ASP A 84 -1.05 0.89 4.18
N HIS A 85 -0.14 0.43 5.03
CA HIS A 85 0.92 -0.49 4.63
C HIS A 85 0.39 -1.82 4.12
N ASP A 86 0.66 -2.11 2.85
CA ASP A 86 0.35 -3.37 2.14
C ASP A 86 -1.10 -3.84 2.30
N THR A 87 -2.04 -2.90 2.44
CA THR A 87 -3.48 -3.20 2.53
C THR A 87 -4.36 -2.07 1.99
N LEU A 88 -5.50 -2.43 1.41
CA LEU A 88 -6.57 -1.52 1.01
C LEU A 88 -7.79 -1.59 1.94
N ALA A 89 -7.70 -2.33 3.06
CA ALA A 89 -8.84 -2.65 3.91
C ALA A 89 -9.52 -1.41 4.55
N GLY A 90 -8.84 -0.26 4.62
CA GLY A 90 -9.38 1.00 5.15
C GLY A 90 -10.11 1.87 4.13
N VAL A 91 -9.92 1.59 2.83
CA VAL A 91 -10.33 2.49 1.75
C VAL A 91 -11.85 2.68 1.67
N ASP A 92 -12.62 1.60 1.68
CA ASP A 92 -14.08 1.69 1.53
C ASP A 92 -14.76 2.45 2.67
N GLU A 93 -14.30 2.21 3.91
CA GLU A 93 -14.79 2.91 5.10
C GLU A 93 -14.46 4.41 5.02
N ALA A 94 -13.22 4.74 4.64
CA ALA A 94 -12.79 6.13 4.48
C ALA A 94 -13.54 6.85 3.35
N LEU A 95 -13.75 6.18 2.20
CA LEU A 95 -14.55 6.72 1.09
C LEU A 95 -15.99 7.02 1.51
N ALA A 96 -16.60 6.11 2.28
CA ALA A 96 -17.96 6.31 2.80
C ALA A 96 -18.00 7.53 3.73
N ARG A 97 -17.02 7.67 4.63
CA ARG A 97 -16.94 8.81 5.54
C ARG A 97 -16.62 10.12 4.82
N GLY A 98 -15.73 10.09 3.84
CA GLY A 98 -15.39 11.26 3.01
C GLY A 98 -16.61 11.86 2.30
N ARG A 99 -17.50 11.00 1.77
CA ARG A 99 -18.78 11.46 1.20
C ARG A 99 -19.68 12.19 2.21
N ALA A 100 -19.63 11.79 3.47
CA ALA A 100 -20.45 12.40 4.52
C ALA A 100 -19.85 13.70 5.07
N THR A 101 -18.54 13.84 5.07
CA THR A 101 -17.81 15.00 5.63
C THR A 101 -17.43 16.04 4.58
N GLY A 102 -17.49 15.70 3.28
CA GLY A 102 -17.01 16.55 2.19
C GLY A 102 -15.51 16.45 1.92
N VAL A 103 -14.77 15.58 2.62
CA VAL A 103 -13.37 15.29 2.33
C VAL A 103 -13.29 14.37 1.11
N ARG A 104 -12.53 14.77 0.10
CA ARG A 104 -12.22 13.90 -1.04
C ARG A 104 -11.19 12.87 -0.63
N VAL A 105 -11.60 11.64 -0.45
CA VAL A 105 -10.70 10.53 -0.14
C VAL A 105 -10.15 9.94 -1.44
N ILE A 106 -8.82 9.76 -1.49
CA ILE A 106 -8.11 9.09 -2.59
C ILE A 106 -7.77 7.66 -2.13
N PRO A 107 -8.22 6.63 -2.85
CA PRO A 107 -7.77 5.25 -2.63
C PRO A 107 -6.26 5.15 -2.82
N GLY A 108 -5.55 4.63 -1.84
CA GLY A 108 -4.11 4.48 -1.90
C GLY A 108 -3.61 3.30 -1.11
N ILE A 109 -2.34 3.02 -1.25
CA ILE A 109 -1.58 2.00 -0.53
C ILE A 109 -0.14 2.47 -0.37
N GLU A 110 0.53 2.05 0.69
CA GLU A 110 1.98 2.13 0.81
C GLU A 110 2.59 0.73 0.79
N LEU A 111 3.23 0.38 -0.34
CA LEU A 111 3.87 -0.92 -0.52
C LEU A 111 5.27 -0.94 0.11
N SER A 112 5.55 -2.00 0.86
CA SER A 112 6.89 -2.29 1.35
C SER A 112 7.74 -2.91 0.24
N ILE A 113 8.84 -2.25 -0.13
CA ILE A 113 9.71 -2.63 -1.25
C ILE A 113 11.04 -3.14 -0.72
N LYS A 114 11.56 -4.21 -1.34
CA LYS A 114 12.85 -4.78 -1.00
C LYS A 114 13.98 -3.90 -1.53
N VAL A 115 14.88 -3.53 -0.63
CA VAL A 115 16.14 -2.85 -0.97
C VAL A 115 17.29 -3.47 -0.17
N PRO A 116 18.54 -3.43 -0.69
CA PRO A 116 19.69 -4.00 0.00
C PRO A 116 20.00 -3.34 1.34
N HIS A 117 19.75 -2.04 1.45
CA HIS A 117 20.00 -1.23 2.63
C HIS A 117 18.94 -0.15 2.79
N GLY A 118 18.70 0.28 4.03
CA GLY A 118 17.68 1.28 4.34
C GLY A 118 16.26 0.70 4.30
N SER A 119 15.30 1.56 3.98
CA SER A 119 13.90 1.19 3.78
C SER A 119 13.39 1.93 2.55
N MET A 120 12.59 1.26 1.75
CA MET A 120 11.88 1.85 0.63
C MET A 120 10.41 1.53 0.73
N HIS A 121 9.60 2.56 0.61
CA HIS A 121 8.18 2.39 0.41
C HIS A 121 7.76 3.05 -0.90
N LEU A 122 6.71 2.51 -1.50
CA LEU A 122 6.13 2.99 -2.74
C LEU A 122 4.64 3.24 -2.51
N LEU A 123 4.24 4.48 -2.62
CA LEU A 123 2.83 4.85 -2.62
C LEU A 123 2.20 4.49 -3.98
N GLY A 124 0.99 3.98 -3.94
CA GLY A 124 0.14 3.80 -5.10
C GLY A 124 -1.17 4.54 -4.90
N TYR A 125 -1.56 5.39 -5.86
CA TYR A 125 -2.85 6.09 -5.81
C TYR A 125 -3.74 5.62 -6.95
N PHE A 126 -5.01 5.35 -6.65
CA PHE A 126 -5.94 4.74 -7.58
C PHE A 126 -7.23 5.55 -7.73
N ALA A 127 -7.83 5.46 -8.92
CA ALA A 127 -9.21 5.91 -9.13
C ALA A 127 -10.22 4.82 -8.71
N ASP A 128 -9.84 3.54 -8.85
CA ASP A 128 -10.63 2.37 -8.42
C ASP A 128 -10.20 1.96 -7.00
N PRO A 129 -11.13 1.81 -6.04
CA PRO A 129 -10.81 1.36 -4.69
C PRO A 129 -10.36 -0.13 -4.61
N ALA A 130 -10.55 -0.92 -5.66
CA ALA A 130 -10.22 -2.34 -5.70
C ALA A 130 -9.41 -2.72 -6.96
N PRO A 131 -8.17 -2.20 -7.13
CA PRO A 131 -7.33 -2.46 -8.30
C PRO A 131 -6.94 -3.94 -8.37
N THR A 132 -7.42 -4.65 -9.39
CA THR A 132 -7.44 -6.12 -9.43
C THR A 132 -6.07 -6.80 -9.32
N PRO A 133 -5.01 -6.45 -10.09
CA PRO A 133 -3.71 -7.11 -9.93
C PRO A 133 -3.12 -6.94 -8.52
N LEU A 134 -3.22 -5.73 -7.96
CA LEU A 134 -2.71 -5.41 -6.64
C LEU A 134 -3.40 -6.21 -5.53
N VAL A 135 -4.73 -6.29 -5.55
CA VAL A 135 -5.51 -7.05 -4.54
C VAL A 135 -5.07 -8.51 -4.47
N GLY A 136 -4.83 -9.14 -5.62
CA GLY A 136 -4.31 -10.50 -5.68
C GLY A 136 -2.91 -10.66 -5.07
N MET A 137 -2.04 -9.68 -5.29
CA MET A 137 -0.66 -9.69 -4.82
C MET A 137 -0.56 -9.46 -3.30
N ILE A 138 -1.27 -8.46 -2.76
CA ILE A 138 -1.22 -8.15 -1.32
C ILE A 138 -1.77 -9.28 -0.45
N ALA A 139 -2.71 -10.08 -0.96
CA ALA A 139 -3.20 -11.27 -0.25
C ALA A 139 -2.06 -12.29 0.00
N GLY A 140 -1.10 -12.40 -0.93
CA GLY A 140 0.09 -13.25 -0.75
C GLY A 140 1.09 -12.69 0.27
N PHE A 141 1.20 -11.37 0.39
CA PHE A 141 2.16 -10.75 1.31
C PHE A 141 1.81 -10.93 2.78
N ALA A 142 0.53 -11.10 3.12
CA ALA A 142 0.10 -11.23 4.51
C ALA A 142 0.73 -12.46 5.20
N ALA A 143 0.78 -13.61 4.51
CA ALA A 143 1.40 -14.84 5.03
C ALA A 143 2.91 -14.64 5.24
N THR A 144 3.64 -14.15 4.23
CA THR A 144 5.08 -13.89 4.32
C THR A 144 5.44 -12.89 5.42
N ARG A 145 4.57 -11.90 5.66
CA ARG A 145 4.75 -10.94 6.75
C ARG A 145 4.59 -11.58 8.12
N ALA A 146 3.62 -12.47 8.28
CA ALA A 146 3.41 -13.21 9.54
C ALA A 146 4.61 -14.09 9.85
N GLU A 147 5.07 -14.89 8.90
CA GLU A 147 6.26 -15.75 9.04
C GLU A 147 7.51 -14.93 9.43
N ARG A 148 7.73 -13.80 8.77
CA ARG A 148 8.84 -12.91 9.06
C ARG A 148 8.75 -12.26 10.44
N ALA A 149 7.54 -11.88 10.88
CA ALA A 149 7.32 -11.31 12.20
C ALA A 149 7.57 -12.34 13.29
N GLU A 150 7.16 -13.59 13.07
CA GLU A 150 7.41 -14.72 13.97
C GLU A 150 8.93 -14.99 14.12
N GLU A 151 9.67 -15.03 13.01
CA GLU A 151 11.13 -15.15 13.05
C GLU A 151 11.81 -14.00 13.81
N MET A 152 11.32 -12.76 13.67
CA MET A 152 11.83 -11.61 14.44
C MET A 152 11.59 -11.81 15.96
N VAL A 153 10.42 -12.32 16.34
CA VAL A 153 10.09 -12.64 17.74
C VAL A 153 10.98 -13.75 18.28
N GLU A 154 11.24 -14.80 17.49
CA GLU A 154 12.18 -15.85 17.87
C GLU A 154 13.61 -15.30 18.09
N ARG A 155 14.08 -14.42 17.24
CA ARG A 155 15.39 -13.76 17.42
C ARG A 155 15.42 -12.91 18.69
N LEU A 156 14.34 -12.19 19.02
CA LEU A 156 14.23 -11.45 20.27
C LEU A 156 14.27 -12.36 21.49
N HIS A 157 13.61 -13.53 21.45
CA HIS A 157 13.72 -14.56 22.50
C HIS A 157 15.18 -14.98 22.69
N GLY A 158 15.91 -15.22 21.61
CA GLY A 158 17.35 -15.56 21.63
C GLY A 158 18.23 -14.46 22.25
N LEU A 159 17.77 -13.21 22.25
CA LEU A 159 18.43 -12.06 22.87
C LEU A 159 18.02 -11.85 24.35
N GLY A 160 17.18 -12.73 24.91
CA GLY A 160 16.67 -12.62 26.27
C GLY A 160 15.54 -11.61 26.44
N LEU A 161 14.83 -11.31 25.36
CA LEU A 161 13.67 -10.40 25.31
C LEU A 161 12.41 -11.24 24.98
N PRO A 162 11.84 -11.97 25.95
CA PRO A 162 10.68 -12.80 25.69
C PRO A 162 9.45 -11.95 25.38
N LEU A 163 8.78 -12.27 24.27
CA LEU A 163 7.51 -11.69 23.86
C LEU A 163 6.49 -12.83 23.70
N ASP A 164 5.26 -12.62 24.15
CA ASP A 164 4.17 -13.49 23.77
C ASP A 164 3.77 -13.20 22.33
N TRP A 165 3.79 -14.21 21.45
CA TRP A 165 3.34 -14.06 20.07
C TRP A 165 1.89 -13.60 19.98
N GLN A 166 1.04 -14.04 20.93
CA GLN A 166 -0.35 -13.61 20.99
C GLN A 166 -0.47 -12.10 21.26
N ASP A 167 0.41 -11.53 22.10
CA ASP A 167 0.45 -10.08 22.33
C ASP A 167 0.79 -9.29 21.06
N VAL A 168 1.63 -9.84 20.18
CA VAL A 168 1.95 -9.22 18.88
C VAL A 168 0.74 -9.27 17.95
N LEU A 169 0.06 -10.42 17.88
CA LEU A 169 -1.16 -10.60 17.07
C LEU A 169 -2.30 -9.69 17.54
N ASP A 170 -2.53 -9.64 18.85
CA ASP A 170 -3.57 -8.80 19.44
C ASP A 170 -3.29 -7.30 19.21
N GLY A 171 -2.01 -6.92 19.25
CA GLY A 171 -1.56 -5.56 18.95
C GLY A 171 -1.76 -5.18 17.48
N ALA A 172 -1.74 -6.14 16.57
CA ALA A 172 -2.04 -5.91 15.16
C ALA A 172 -3.54 -5.84 14.87
N ALA A 173 -4.40 -6.39 15.74
CA ALA A 173 -5.87 -6.34 15.63
C ALA A 173 -6.40 -6.75 14.23
N GLY A 174 -5.72 -7.70 13.57
CA GLY A 174 -6.05 -8.16 12.21
C GLY A 174 -5.42 -7.34 11.07
N ALA A 175 -4.66 -6.29 11.38
CA ALA A 175 -3.85 -5.58 10.39
C ALA A 175 -2.65 -6.42 9.92
N PRO A 176 -2.05 -6.13 8.74
CA PRO A 176 -0.84 -6.79 8.29
C PRO A 176 0.29 -6.64 9.32
N LEU A 177 0.85 -7.77 9.76
CA LEU A 177 1.92 -7.78 10.75
C LEU A 177 3.17 -7.05 10.24
N GLY A 178 3.81 -6.28 11.13
CA GLY A 178 5.02 -5.56 10.83
C GLY A 178 5.84 -5.20 12.06
N ARG A 179 7.04 -4.70 11.84
CA ARG A 179 7.96 -4.25 12.89
C ARG A 179 7.35 -3.27 13.91
N PRO A 180 6.44 -2.34 13.51
CA PRO A 180 5.77 -1.47 14.48
C PRO A 180 4.99 -2.24 15.55
N HIS A 181 4.31 -3.34 15.19
CA HIS A 181 3.55 -4.17 16.14
C HIS A 181 4.48 -4.90 17.13
N ILE A 182 5.64 -5.38 16.65
CA ILE A 182 6.68 -5.97 17.51
C ILE A 182 7.27 -4.91 18.46
N ALA A 183 7.50 -3.69 17.95
CA ALA A 183 7.99 -2.59 18.77
C ALA A 183 7.01 -2.23 19.91
N GLU A 184 5.71 -2.20 19.63
CA GLU A 184 4.69 -1.99 20.66
C GLU A 184 4.63 -3.15 21.66
N ALA A 185 4.80 -4.40 21.24
CA ALA A 185 4.90 -5.54 22.15
C ALA A 185 6.13 -5.43 23.05
N LEU A 186 7.29 -5.00 22.53
CA LEU A 186 8.49 -4.73 23.32
C LEU A 186 8.27 -3.63 24.37
N ILE A 187 7.50 -2.57 24.04
CA ILE A 187 7.14 -1.49 24.96
C ILE A 187 6.20 -2.04 26.04
N ARG A 188 5.13 -2.77 25.67
CA ARG A 188 4.21 -3.37 26.65
C ARG A 188 4.91 -4.36 27.58
N GLY A 189 5.87 -5.14 27.07
CA GLY A 189 6.70 -6.06 27.85
C GLY A 189 7.74 -5.36 28.72
N GLY A 190 7.87 -4.03 28.66
CA GLY A 190 8.85 -3.27 29.45
C GLY A 190 10.30 -3.41 29.00
N HIS A 191 10.53 -4.00 27.81
CA HIS A 191 11.88 -4.22 27.28
C HIS A 191 12.50 -2.96 26.71
N VAL A 192 11.67 -2.02 26.21
CA VAL A 192 12.07 -0.70 25.73
C VAL A 192 11.02 0.34 26.13
N SER A 193 11.41 1.63 26.09
CA SER A 193 10.53 2.73 26.50
C SER A 193 9.84 3.41 25.30
N THR A 194 10.36 3.24 24.08
CA THR A 194 9.84 3.92 22.90
C THR A 194 10.00 3.04 21.64
N ARG A 195 9.16 3.30 20.63
CA ARG A 195 9.33 2.67 19.29
C ARG A 195 10.73 2.93 18.75
N LYS A 196 11.19 4.19 18.84
CA LYS A 196 12.53 4.56 18.36
C LYS A 196 13.60 3.67 18.99
N GLN A 197 13.54 3.45 20.30
CA GLN A 197 14.48 2.57 20.99
C GLN A 197 14.38 1.11 20.50
N ALA A 198 13.17 0.57 20.26
CA ALA A 198 12.99 -0.77 19.71
C ALA A 198 13.65 -0.92 18.34
N PHE A 199 13.47 0.07 17.47
CA PHE A 199 14.10 0.06 16.14
C PHE A 199 15.62 0.23 16.23
N ASP A 200 16.11 1.19 16.98
CA ASP A 200 17.56 1.49 17.08
C ASP A 200 18.35 0.31 17.64
N LEU A 201 17.77 -0.44 18.57
CA LEU A 201 18.47 -1.55 19.23
C LEU A 201 18.25 -2.90 18.54
N TYR A 202 17.04 -3.18 17.99
CA TYR A 202 16.65 -4.54 17.64
C TYR A 202 16.05 -4.70 16.24
N LEU A 203 15.20 -3.79 15.75
CA LEU A 203 14.30 -4.04 14.63
C LEU A 203 14.66 -3.33 13.32
N ALA A 204 15.53 -2.30 13.36
CA ALA A 204 15.99 -1.62 12.16
C ALA A 204 16.91 -2.52 11.32
N ASP A 205 17.12 -2.15 10.06
CA ASP A 205 18.05 -2.82 9.16
C ASP A 205 19.43 -2.99 9.81
N GLY A 206 20.00 -4.22 9.69
CA GLY A 206 21.26 -4.58 10.30
C GLY A 206 21.23 -4.77 11.83
N ARG A 207 20.06 -4.71 12.48
CA ARG A 207 19.92 -4.97 13.92
C ARG A 207 19.68 -6.46 14.21
N PRO A 208 19.95 -6.92 15.46
CA PRO A 208 20.00 -8.35 15.78
C PRO A 208 18.71 -9.12 15.51
N ALA A 209 17.55 -8.51 15.70
CA ALA A 209 16.26 -9.16 15.43
C ALA A 209 15.70 -8.85 14.04
N TYR A 210 16.41 -8.08 13.21
CA TYR A 210 15.94 -7.75 11.88
C TYR A 210 15.89 -8.98 10.96
N VAL A 211 14.76 -9.16 10.28
CA VAL A 211 14.56 -10.12 9.19
C VAL A 211 14.21 -9.34 7.93
N GLY A 212 14.97 -9.54 6.88
CA GLY A 212 14.79 -8.88 5.58
C GLY A 212 13.41 -9.23 4.97
N SER A 213 12.97 -8.41 4.04
CA SER A 213 11.75 -8.69 3.28
C SER A 213 12.10 -9.46 2.01
N ASP A 214 11.32 -10.52 1.72
CA ASP A 214 11.28 -11.17 0.41
C ASP A 214 10.25 -10.48 -0.53
N GLY A 215 9.90 -9.23 -0.22
CA GLY A 215 8.93 -8.44 -0.96
C GLY A 215 9.34 -8.12 -2.40
N LEU A 216 8.53 -7.29 -3.06
CA LEU A 216 8.76 -6.85 -4.43
C LEU A 216 10.10 -6.16 -4.60
N ASP A 217 10.78 -6.45 -5.70
CA ASP A 217 11.89 -5.63 -6.17
C ASP A 217 11.39 -4.23 -6.59
N THR A 218 12.28 -3.27 -6.61
CA THR A 218 11.94 -1.85 -6.78
C THR A 218 11.14 -1.56 -8.04
N GLU A 219 11.61 -2.05 -9.19
CA GLU A 219 10.96 -1.85 -10.48
C GLU A 219 9.68 -2.69 -10.63
N ASP A 220 9.61 -3.86 -9.97
CA ASP A 220 8.40 -4.71 -9.97
C ASP A 220 7.27 -4.04 -9.18
N GLY A 221 7.59 -3.38 -8.06
CA GLY A 221 6.62 -2.57 -7.31
C GLY A 221 6.03 -1.45 -8.16
N VAL A 222 6.86 -0.72 -8.89
CA VAL A 222 6.42 0.34 -9.81
C VAL A 222 5.49 -0.24 -10.89
N ARG A 223 5.89 -1.35 -11.52
CA ARG A 223 5.07 -2.01 -12.54
C ARG A 223 3.73 -2.50 -12.00
N LEU A 224 3.73 -3.13 -10.82
CA LEU A 224 2.50 -3.61 -10.19
C LEU A 224 1.48 -2.48 -9.98
N VAL A 225 1.92 -1.33 -9.47
CA VAL A 225 1.03 -0.17 -9.27
C VAL A 225 0.47 0.32 -10.60
N LEU A 226 1.31 0.43 -11.65
CA LEU A 226 0.89 0.85 -12.99
C LEU A 226 -0.09 -0.15 -13.63
N GLU A 227 0.21 -1.44 -13.60
CA GLU A 227 -0.65 -2.52 -14.14
C GLU A 227 -2.00 -2.59 -13.40
N SER A 228 -2.02 -2.09 -12.16
CA SER A 228 -3.24 -1.94 -11.37
C SER A 228 -3.98 -0.63 -11.64
N GLY A 229 -3.54 0.16 -12.63
CA GLY A 229 -4.15 1.45 -12.97
C GLY A 229 -3.88 2.57 -11.96
N GLY A 230 -2.81 2.46 -11.18
CA GLY A 230 -2.42 3.42 -10.16
C GLY A 230 -1.20 4.25 -10.51
N ALA A 231 -1.00 5.34 -9.78
CA ALA A 231 0.14 6.25 -9.88
C ALA A 231 1.20 5.88 -8.82
N PRO A 232 2.35 5.28 -9.22
CA PRO A 232 3.43 4.96 -8.28
C PRO A 232 4.24 6.21 -7.92
N VAL A 233 4.45 6.40 -6.60
CA VAL A 233 5.19 7.54 -6.05
C VAL A 233 6.19 7.03 -5.00
N LEU A 234 7.45 7.44 -5.10
CA LEU A 234 8.47 7.11 -4.10
C LEU A 234 8.19 7.87 -2.80
N ALA A 235 7.91 7.13 -1.73
CA ALA A 235 7.67 7.67 -0.40
C ALA A 235 8.99 8.04 0.30
N HIS A 236 8.95 9.06 1.17
CA HIS A 236 10.03 9.49 2.10
C HIS A 236 11.45 9.04 1.68
N PRO A 237 11.98 9.59 0.55
CA PRO A 237 13.22 9.12 -0.09
C PRO A 237 14.46 9.17 0.80
N GLU A 238 14.43 9.92 1.90
CA GLU A 238 15.48 9.98 2.92
C GLU A 238 15.72 8.65 3.64
N THR A 239 14.72 7.77 3.69
CA THR A 239 14.80 6.46 4.33
C THR A 239 15.68 5.46 3.57
N LEU A 240 15.93 5.72 2.29
CA LEU A 240 16.87 4.96 1.46
C LEU A 240 18.32 5.11 1.93
N LYS A 241 18.63 6.19 2.69
CA LYS A 241 19.98 6.51 3.21
C LYS A 241 21.06 6.53 2.12
N LEU A 242 20.68 6.93 0.90
CA LEU A 242 21.56 7.09 -0.24
C LEU A 242 22.09 8.53 -0.33
N ASP A 243 23.36 8.70 -0.67
CA ASP A 243 23.89 9.99 -1.08
C ASP A 243 23.44 10.34 -2.52
N ASP A 244 23.77 11.55 -2.99
CA ASP A 244 23.30 12.03 -4.29
C ASP A 244 23.86 11.21 -5.46
N ALA A 245 25.08 10.69 -5.33
CA ALA A 245 25.70 9.88 -6.38
C ALA A 245 24.96 8.55 -6.61
N HIS A 246 24.30 8.03 -5.59
CA HIS A 246 23.55 6.78 -5.65
C HIS A 246 22.03 7.02 -5.80
N LEU A 247 21.48 8.06 -5.16
CA LEU A 247 20.06 8.35 -5.20
C LEU A 247 19.57 8.77 -6.59
N ASP A 248 20.30 9.64 -7.27
CA ASP A 248 19.90 10.15 -8.58
C ASP A 248 19.79 9.03 -9.65
N PRO A 249 20.78 8.14 -9.85
CA PRO A 249 20.63 7.03 -10.78
C PRO A 249 19.58 6.01 -10.30
N PHE A 250 19.36 5.86 -8.99
CA PHE A 250 18.30 5.01 -8.43
C PHE A 250 16.92 5.53 -8.84
N VAL A 251 16.62 6.80 -8.58
CA VAL A 251 15.37 7.44 -8.98
C VAL A 251 15.20 7.39 -10.50
N GLY A 252 16.29 7.57 -11.26
CA GLY A 252 16.28 7.46 -12.72
C GLY A 252 15.91 6.07 -13.23
N ARG A 253 16.26 5.00 -12.53
CA ARG A 253 15.79 3.65 -12.89
C ARG A 253 14.30 3.49 -12.64
N LEU A 254 13.81 3.96 -11.49
CA LEU A 254 12.38 3.94 -11.17
C LEU A 254 11.56 4.79 -12.15
N ALA A 255 12.04 5.97 -12.53
CA ALA A 255 11.39 6.82 -13.53
C ALA A 255 11.27 6.12 -14.89
N ARG A 256 12.32 5.41 -15.33
CA ARG A 256 12.28 4.58 -16.55
C ARG A 256 11.36 3.38 -16.44
N ALA A 257 11.14 2.84 -15.23
CA ALA A 257 10.17 1.78 -14.97
C ALA A 257 8.73 2.32 -14.91
N GLY A 258 8.55 3.65 -14.90
CA GLY A 258 7.24 4.32 -14.91
C GLY A 258 6.85 4.97 -13.58
N LEU A 259 7.81 5.23 -12.67
CA LEU A 259 7.52 6.04 -11.48
C LEU A 259 6.95 7.40 -11.91
N VAL A 260 5.86 7.82 -11.29
CA VAL A 260 5.10 9.04 -11.63
C VAL A 260 5.47 10.21 -10.73
N GLY A 261 5.83 9.95 -9.48
CA GLY A 261 6.11 11.00 -8.51
C GLY A 261 7.12 10.60 -7.44
N ILE A 262 7.51 11.58 -6.64
CA ILE A 262 8.40 11.44 -5.49
C ILE A 262 7.92 12.38 -4.39
N GLU A 263 7.96 11.97 -3.12
CA GLU A 263 7.65 12.86 -2.00
C GLU A 263 8.73 13.93 -1.82
N VAL A 264 8.28 15.16 -1.83
CA VAL A 264 9.06 16.39 -1.63
C VAL A 264 8.47 17.20 -0.49
N HIS A 265 7.13 17.31 -0.45
CA HIS A 265 6.38 18.08 0.52
C HIS A 265 6.06 17.23 1.75
N ARG A 266 7.01 17.22 2.70
CA ARG A 266 6.87 16.50 3.97
C ARG A 266 7.25 17.40 5.13
N PRO A 267 6.57 17.32 6.29
CA PRO A 267 6.86 18.18 7.44
C PRO A 267 8.23 17.90 8.07
N GLU A 268 8.78 16.67 7.87
CA GLU A 268 10.11 16.29 8.33
C GLU A 268 11.24 16.83 7.44
N HIS A 269 10.93 17.22 6.20
CA HIS A 269 11.97 17.67 5.28
C HIS A 269 12.50 19.04 5.67
N MET A 270 13.78 19.09 5.95
CA MET A 270 14.52 20.34 6.08
C MET A 270 14.66 21.03 4.71
N PRO A 271 14.92 22.34 4.65
CA PRO A 271 15.00 23.08 3.37
C PRO A 271 15.97 22.50 2.34
N ASP A 272 17.06 21.90 2.78
CA ASP A 272 18.04 21.22 1.92
C ASP A 272 17.49 19.92 1.33
N GLN A 273 16.74 19.13 2.11
CA GLN A 273 16.05 17.92 1.64
C GLN A 273 14.94 18.27 0.66
N PHE A 274 14.13 19.30 0.96
CA PHE A 274 13.13 19.81 0.04
C PHE A 274 13.73 20.24 -1.30
N ALA A 275 14.83 21.00 -1.27
CA ALA A 275 15.54 21.41 -2.48
C ALA A 275 16.11 20.22 -3.26
N ARG A 276 16.69 19.25 -2.54
CA ARG A 276 17.29 18.02 -3.07
C ARG A 276 16.27 17.16 -3.82
N PHE A 277 15.18 16.79 -3.15
CA PHE A 277 14.15 15.94 -3.74
C PHE A 277 13.35 16.66 -4.81
N GLY A 278 13.13 17.98 -4.65
CA GLY A 278 12.54 18.81 -5.69
C GLY A 278 13.41 18.92 -6.96
N ALA A 279 14.75 18.91 -6.81
CA ALA A 279 15.65 18.84 -7.96
C ALA A 279 15.57 17.49 -8.69
N LEU A 280 15.46 16.39 -7.95
CA LEU A 280 15.25 15.04 -8.53
C LEU A 280 13.91 14.96 -9.26
N ALA A 281 12.83 15.48 -8.66
CA ALA A 281 11.51 15.52 -9.29
C ALA A 281 11.59 16.23 -10.65
N ARG A 282 12.18 17.43 -10.70
CA ARG A 282 12.36 18.18 -11.96
C ARG A 282 13.24 17.44 -12.98
N ARG A 283 14.34 16.84 -12.52
CA ARG A 283 15.30 16.13 -13.39
C ARG A 283 14.67 14.95 -14.12
N TRP A 284 13.82 14.20 -13.44
CA TRP A 284 13.22 12.98 -13.94
C TRP A 284 11.77 13.12 -14.36
N ASP A 285 11.28 14.38 -14.51
CA ASP A 285 9.89 14.70 -14.87
C ASP A 285 8.86 14.01 -13.97
N LEU A 286 9.15 13.97 -12.66
CA LEU A 286 8.28 13.41 -11.64
C LEU A 286 7.42 14.49 -10.99
N ILE A 287 6.22 14.12 -10.58
CA ILE A 287 5.34 14.98 -9.80
C ILE A 287 5.89 15.05 -8.36
N ALA A 288 6.13 16.27 -7.87
CA ALA A 288 6.44 16.52 -6.47
C ALA A 288 5.18 16.26 -5.65
N SER A 289 5.17 15.14 -4.93
CA SER A 289 4.11 14.70 -4.03
C SER A 289 4.47 14.98 -2.57
N GLY A 290 3.61 14.55 -1.64
CA GLY A 290 3.87 14.66 -0.21
C GLY A 290 2.67 14.33 0.64
N GLY A 291 2.88 14.29 1.93
CA GLY A 291 1.89 14.01 2.93
C GLY A 291 2.44 14.14 4.35
N SER A 292 1.57 13.98 5.34
CA SER A 292 1.95 14.08 6.75
C SER A 292 2.60 12.82 7.30
N ASP A 293 2.40 11.68 6.63
CA ASP A 293 2.76 10.36 7.15
C ASP A 293 2.20 10.12 8.56
N TYR A 294 0.95 10.58 8.74
CA TYR A 294 0.30 10.56 10.04
C TYR A 294 -0.11 9.14 10.45
N HIS A 295 0.27 8.75 11.67
CA HIS A 295 -0.07 7.46 12.25
C HIS A 295 -0.91 7.59 13.53
N ARG A 296 -0.68 8.61 14.36
CA ARG A 296 -1.26 8.69 15.72
C ARG A 296 -1.21 10.08 16.34
N PRO A 297 -2.00 10.36 17.40
CA PRO A 297 -1.99 11.65 18.08
C PRO A 297 -0.64 12.08 18.64
N THR A 298 0.23 11.11 18.96
CA THR A 298 1.59 11.36 19.44
C THR A 298 2.61 11.55 18.30
N SER A 299 2.19 11.45 17.03
CA SER A 299 3.03 11.82 15.88
C SER A 299 3.40 13.30 15.99
N PRO A 300 4.60 13.70 15.56
CA PRO A 300 5.04 15.09 15.62
C PRO A 300 4.20 16.00 14.72
N HIS A 301 3.56 15.44 13.71
CA HIS A 301 2.75 16.15 12.74
C HIS A 301 1.32 15.61 12.71
N HIS A 302 0.38 16.44 12.28
CA HIS A 302 -1.04 16.12 12.18
C HIS A 302 -1.45 15.93 10.71
N PRO A 303 -2.61 15.34 10.40
CA PRO A 303 -3.13 15.30 9.04
C PRO A 303 -3.21 16.69 8.43
N GLY A 304 -2.76 16.83 7.18
CA GLY A 304 -2.65 18.11 6.46
C GLY A 304 -1.33 18.85 6.66
N ALA A 305 -0.46 18.42 7.56
CA ALA A 305 0.89 18.96 7.67
C ALA A 305 1.78 18.37 6.56
N THR A 306 2.11 19.17 5.56
CA THR A 306 2.88 18.71 4.38
C THR A 306 4.17 19.51 4.16
N GLY A 307 4.64 20.24 5.18
CA GLY A 307 5.87 21.01 5.13
C GLY A 307 5.67 22.45 4.64
N ASP A 308 6.79 23.14 4.39
CA ASP A 308 6.83 24.51 3.91
C ASP A 308 7.80 24.57 2.70
N PRO A 309 7.30 24.87 1.47
CA PRO A 309 5.91 25.17 1.13
C PRO A 309 4.99 23.94 1.22
N PRO A 310 3.68 24.16 1.46
CA PRO A 310 2.70 23.08 1.52
C PRO A 310 2.52 22.38 0.17
N LEU A 311 1.96 21.16 0.21
CA LEU A 311 1.65 20.39 -0.99
C LEU A 311 0.63 21.14 -1.87
N PRO A 312 0.89 21.31 -3.19
CA PRO A 312 -0.07 21.92 -4.09
C PRO A 312 -1.40 21.15 -4.14
N ALA A 313 -2.51 21.87 -4.11
CA ALA A 313 -3.85 21.27 -4.03
C ALA A 313 -4.24 20.41 -5.25
N ASP A 314 -3.62 20.62 -6.40
CA ASP A 314 -3.86 19.89 -7.64
C ASP A 314 -3.01 18.61 -7.78
N THR A 315 -2.14 18.32 -6.80
CA THR A 315 -1.19 17.19 -6.90
C THR A 315 -1.92 15.86 -7.08
N ALA A 316 -3.00 15.61 -6.34
CA ALA A 316 -3.79 14.39 -6.48
C ALA A 316 -4.35 14.22 -7.91
N ASP A 317 -4.90 15.28 -8.48
CA ASP A 317 -5.45 15.26 -9.84
C ASP A 317 -4.36 15.02 -10.90
N ARG A 318 -3.19 15.62 -10.71
CA ARG A 318 -2.04 15.41 -11.60
C ARG A 318 -1.53 13.97 -11.55
N LEU A 319 -1.44 13.37 -10.35
CA LEU A 319 -1.02 11.98 -10.17
C LEU A 319 -2.01 11.02 -10.85
N LEU A 320 -3.31 11.17 -10.59
CA LEU A 320 -4.33 10.32 -11.20
C LEU A 320 -4.42 10.51 -12.72
N ALA A 321 -4.25 11.74 -13.22
CA ALA A 321 -4.25 12.01 -14.65
C ALA A 321 -3.03 11.43 -15.39
N ALA A 322 -1.91 11.24 -14.71
CA ALA A 322 -0.69 10.71 -15.31
C ALA A 322 -0.80 9.23 -15.74
N VAL A 323 -1.70 8.46 -15.12
CA VAL A 323 -1.91 7.02 -15.41
C VAL A 323 -3.11 6.74 -16.30
N LEU A 324 -3.92 7.74 -16.59
CA LEU A 324 -5.07 7.62 -17.49
C LEU A 324 -4.71 7.89 -18.97
N ARG A 325 -3.43 8.15 -19.25
CA ARG A 325 -2.90 8.42 -20.61
C ARG A 325 -2.31 7.15 -21.20
#